data_d79a66899649d6578bc173f1c71bf1fc
#
_entry.id   d79a66899649d6578bc173f1c71bf1fc
#
_cell.length_a   1.000
_cell.length_b   1.000
_cell.length_c   1.000
_cell.angle_alpha   90.00
_cell.angle_beta   90.00
_cell.angle_gamma   90.00
#
_symmetry.space_group_name_H-M   'P 1'
#
loop_
_entity.id
_entity.type
_entity.pdbx_description
1 polymer ?
#
loop_
_entity_poly.entity_id
_entity_poly.type
_entity_poly.pdbx_seq_one_letter_code
_entity_poly.pdbx_strand_id
1 'polypeptide(L)'
;DDFDGELNLDFWGQAKGKKIKDGILTVGPLYKSKEVAMKALKRDHHLGLEPVAHINLIPEKFVMHLRYQFAKPELTPGRPSFQIGHHMINLGIVKDGGHRIKLPDGPSFSEPESEMALNRWIGLTIEYELGKIRVLVNGKGKTYEHEKVTIINPKANGKHRFTFKGGPECTILFDSVRLWDCE
;
A
#
# COMPACT_ATOMS: atom_id res chain seq x y z
N ASP A 1 -5.89 13.94 0.89
CA ASP A 1 -7.05 13.56 1.69
C ASP A 1 -6.66 13.56 3.17
N ASP A 2 -7.27 14.40 3.94
CA ASP A 2 -7.05 14.52 5.40
C ASP A 2 -8.23 13.93 6.20
N PHE A 3 -9.16 13.29 5.50
CA PHE A 3 -10.32 12.57 6.04
C PHE A 3 -11.27 13.38 6.91
N ASP A 4 -11.40 14.69 6.63
CA ASP A 4 -12.30 15.60 7.36
C ASP A 4 -13.75 15.55 6.88
N GLY A 5 -14.02 14.81 5.82
CA GLY A 5 -15.32 14.70 5.17
C GLY A 5 -15.68 13.30 4.70
N GLU A 6 -16.43 13.22 3.63
CA GLU A 6 -16.77 11.94 2.99
C GLU A 6 -15.59 11.34 2.23
N LEU A 7 -15.56 10.02 2.14
CA LEU A 7 -14.51 9.30 1.42
C LEU A 7 -14.55 9.64 -0.08
N ASN A 8 -13.46 10.16 -0.60
CA ASN A 8 -13.29 10.39 -2.03
C ASN A 8 -13.19 9.05 -2.79
N LEU A 9 -14.29 8.62 -3.40
CA LEU A 9 -14.37 7.33 -4.08
C LEU A 9 -13.58 7.29 -5.38
N ASP A 10 -13.36 8.40 -6.05
CA ASP A 10 -12.52 8.46 -7.27
C ASP A 10 -11.07 8.15 -6.91
N PHE A 11 -10.62 8.65 -5.77
CA PHE A 11 -9.29 8.40 -5.25
C PHE A 11 -9.15 7.02 -4.58
N TRP A 12 -10.11 6.64 -3.71
CA TRP A 12 -10.05 5.43 -2.89
C TRP A 12 -10.80 4.22 -3.45
N GLY A 13 -11.54 4.41 -4.54
CA GLY A 13 -12.40 3.38 -5.12
C GLY A 13 -13.62 3.08 -4.25
N GLN A 14 -13.84 1.83 -3.91
CA GLN A 14 -15.03 1.41 -3.16
C GLN A 14 -15.01 1.82 -1.69
N ALA A 15 -16.17 2.16 -1.12
CA ALA A 15 -16.34 2.47 0.30
C ALA A 15 -16.35 1.21 1.21
N LYS A 16 -16.68 0.03 0.65
CA LYS A 16 -16.78 -1.21 1.44
C LYS A 16 -15.50 -1.54 2.19
N GLY A 17 -15.61 -1.80 3.48
CA GLY A 17 -14.47 -2.07 4.37
C GLY A 17 -13.73 -0.82 4.84
N LYS A 18 -14.21 0.38 4.48
CA LYS A 18 -13.62 1.67 4.85
C LYS A 18 -14.57 2.48 5.72
N LYS A 19 -14.04 3.18 6.70
CA LYS A 19 -14.77 4.11 7.59
C LYS A 19 -13.89 5.28 7.95
N ILE A 20 -14.44 6.48 7.89
CA ILE A 20 -13.82 7.69 8.42
C ILE A 20 -14.42 7.98 9.79
N LYS A 21 -13.57 8.24 10.75
CA LYS A 21 -13.95 8.71 12.08
C LYS A 21 -12.80 9.53 12.68
N ASP A 22 -13.13 10.70 13.20
CA ASP A 22 -12.20 11.62 13.88
C ASP A 22 -10.93 11.92 13.01
N GLY A 23 -11.11 12.19 11.71
CA GLY A 23 -10.02 12.45 10.78
C GLY A 23 -9.16 11.22 10.40
N ILE A 24 -9.59 10.02 10.74
CA ILE A 24 -8.85 8.78 10.46
C ILE A 24 -9.66 7.88 9.53
N LEU A 25 -9.07 7.52 8.38
CA LEU A 25 -9.60 6.46 7.54
C LEU A 25 -9.16 5.10 8.09
N THR A 26 -10.13 4.28 8.45
CA THR A 26 -9.92 2.90 8.88
C THR A 26 -10.30 1.93 7.78
N VAL A 27 -9.40 1.03 7.42
CA VAL A 27 -9.64 -0.03 6.41
C VAL A 27 -9.52 -1.40 7.08
N GLY A 28 -10.62 -2.13 7.07
CA GLY A 28 -10.71 -3.49 7.59
C GLY A 28 -10.96 -4.54 6.50
N PRO A 29 -10.96 -5.82 6.86
CA PRO A 29 -11.35 -6.89 5.95
C PRO A 29 -12.81 -6.75 5.52
N LEU A 30 -13.14 -7.22 4.32
CA LEU A 30 -14.50 -7.18 3.78
C LEU A 30 -15.41 -8.23 4.43
N TYR A 31 -14.84 -9.34 4.85
CA TYR A 31 -15.55 -10.48 5.45
C TYR A 31 -14.80 -10.99 6.68
N LYS A 32 -15.55 -11.44 7.67
CA LYS A 32 -15.02 -11.91 8.95
C LYS A 32 -14.48 -13.34 8.92
N SER A 33 -14.97 -14.18 7.97
CA SER A 33 -14.51 -15.56 7.83
C SER A 33 -14.55 -16.02 6.38
N LYS A 34 -13.81 -17.11 6.12
CA LYS A 34 -13.73 -17.73 4.79
C LYS A 34 -15.10 -18.24 4.34
N GLU A 35 -15.86 -18.85 5.22
CA GLU A 35 -17.19 -19.42 4.94
C GLU A 35 -18.17 -18.33 4.51
N VAL A 36 -18.19 -17.20 5.23
CA VAL A 36 -19.04 -16.05 4.91
C VAL A 36 -18.63 -15.43 3.57
N ALA A 37 -17.34 -15.29 3.33
CA ALA A 37 -16.82 -14.74 2.07
C ALA A 37 -17.14 -15.65 0.87
N MET A 38 -16.90 -16.96 0.98
CA MET A 38 -17.19 -17.93 -0.08
C MET A 38 -18.69 -17.98 -0.42
N LYS A 39 -19.57 -17.98 0.59
CA LYS A 39 -21.01 -17.94 0.40
C LYS A 39 -21.45 -16.67 -0.34
N ALA A 40 -20.89 -15.52 0.03
CA ALA A 40 -21.26 -14.23 -0.57
C ALA A 40 -20.69 -14.05 -1.98
N LEU A 41 -19.46 -14.48 -2.23
CA LEU A 41 -18.74 -14.25 -3.48
C LEU A 41 -18.89 -15.39 -4.50
N LYS A 42 -19.36 -16.57 -4.06
CA LYS A 42 -19.45 -17.79 -4.89
C LYS A 42 -18.12 -18.17 -5.55
N ARG A 43 -17.03 -17.97 -4.82
CA ARG A 43 -15.64 -18.30 -5.23
C ARG A 43 -14.78 -18.58 -4.00
N ASP A 44 -13.62 -19.21 -4.17
CA ASP A 44 -12.69 -19.65 -3.12
C ASP A 44 -11.41 -18.81 -2.99
N HIS A 45 -11.24 -17.82 -3.87
CA HIS A 45 -10.06 -16.95 -3.91
C HIS A 45 -10.47 -15.47 -3.93
N HIS A 46 -9.53 -14.57 -3.62
CA HIS A 46 -9.78 -13.12 -3.45
C HIS A 46 -10.96 -12.84 -2.53
N LEU A 47 -10.95 -13.47 -1.36
CA LEU A 47 -12.08 -13.48 -0.42
C LEU A 47 -12.23 -12.19 0.39
N GLY A 48 -11.25 -11.30 0.37
CA GLY A 48 -11.31 -10.06 1.14
C GLY A 48 -11.22 -10.27 2.65
N LEU A 49 -10.49 -11.28 3.08
CA LEU A 49 -10.24 -11.60 4.51
C LEU A 49 -9.14 -10.72 5.11
N GLU A 50 -8.33 -10.11 4.26
CA GLU A 50 -7.30 -9.14 4.65
C GLU A 50 -7.76 -7.74 4.26
N PRO A 51 -7.41 -6.70 5.03
CA PRO A 51 -7.69 -5.34 4.64
C PRO A 51 -6.86 -4.96 3.42
N VAL A 52 -7.51 -4.37 2.44
CA VAL A 52 -6.86 -3.87 1.22
C VAL A 52 -7.39 -2.49 0.91
N ALA A 53 -6.50 -1.53 0.79
CA ALA A 53 -6.81 -0.20 0.28
C ALA A 53 -6.11 0.03 -1.07
N HIS A 54 -6.75 0.76 -1.95
CA HIS A 54 -6.19 1.19 -3.21
C HIS A 54 -6.27 2.71 -3.31
N ILE A 55 -5.20 3.33 -3.80
CA ILE A 55 -5.24 4.64 -4.42
C ILE A 55 -5.25 4.38 -5.92
N ASN A 56 -6.32 4.79 -6.58
CA ASN A 56 -6.50 4.63 -8.01
C ASN A 56 -5.75 5.71 -8.78
N LEU A 57 -5.34 5.39 -10.00
CA LEU A 57 -4.83 6.35 -10.97
C LEU A 57 -3.68 7.21 -10.42
N ILE A 58 -2.61 6.57 -9.94
CA ILE A 58 -1.38 7.28 -9.63
C ILE A 58 -0.74 7.80 -10.92
N PRO A 59 -0.17 9.03 -10.94
CA PRO A 59 0.53 9.58 -12.09
C PRO A 59 1.75 8.75 -12.53
N GLU A 60 2.23 8.99 -13.73
CA GLU A 60 3.43 8.32 -14.25
C GLU A 60 4.71 8.82 -13.57
N LYS A 61 4.69 10.04 -13.05
CA LYS A 61 5.73 10.61 -12.18
C LYS A 61 5.06 11.30 -11.01
N PHE A 62 5.43 10.93 -9.80
CA PHE A 62 4.74 11.46 -8.62
C PHE A 62 5.61 11.54 -7.37
N VAL A 63 5.18 12.39 -6.46
CA VAL A 63 5.53 12.35 -5.04
C VAL A 63 4.27 11.97 -4.25
N MET A 64 4.38 10.99 -3.39
CA MET A 64 3.32 10.62 -2.46
C MET A 64 3.83 10.66 -1.03
N HIS A 65 3.11 11.36 -0.18
CA HIS A 65 3.33 11.35 1.26
C HIS A 65 2.09 10.85 1.95
N LEU A 66 2.28 9.91 2.87
CA LEU A 66 1.18 9.38 3.65
C LEU A 66 1.61 9.11 5.10
N ARG A 67 0.65 9.27 6.01
CA ARG A 67 0.78 8.87 7.40
C ARG A 67 -0.16 7.73 7.67
N TYR A 68 0.38 6.57 7.99
CA TYR A 68 -0.38 5.33 8.14
C TYR A 68 0.07 4.52 9.34
N GLN A 69 -0.77 3.57 9.73
CA GLN A 69 -0.45 2.55 10.72
C GLN A 69 -1.04 1.21 10.30
N PHE A 70 -0.24 0.14 10.37
CA PHE A 70 -0.79 -1.21 10.43
C PHE A 70 -1.04 -1.56 11.89
N ALA A 71 -2.32 -1.63 12.28
CA ALA A 71 -2.75 -1.95 13.63
C ALA A 71 -3.07 -3.44 13.75
N LYS A 72 -2.61 -4.06 14.84
CA LYS A 72 -2.77 -5.49 15.15
C LYS A 72 -2.30 -6.43 14.02
N PRO A 73 -1.16 -6.21 13.38
CA PRO A 73 -0.69 -7.14 12.38
C PRO A 73 0.12 -8.26 13.01
N GLU A 74 -0.03 -9.45 12.48
CA GLU A 74 1.03 -10.44 12.53
C GLU A 74 1.89 -10.33 11.27
N LEU A 75 3.21 -10.35 11.43
CA LEU A 75 4.12 -10.46 10.30
C LEU A 75 4.03 -11.88 9.74
N THR A 76 3.44 -11.96 8.56
CA THR A 76 3.47 -13.18 7.76
C THR A 76 4.34 -12.97 6.53
N PRO A 77 4.83 -14.00 5.85
CA PRO A 77 5.59 -13.85 4.62
C PRO A 77 4.82 -12.99 3.60
N GLY A 78 5.38 -11.82 3.25
CA GLY A 78 4.79 -10.89 2.29
C GLY A 78 3.65 -10.01 2.81
N ARG A 79 3.38 -9.97 4.13
CA ARG A 79 2.38 -9.10 4.76
C ARG A 79 2.83 -8.54 6.10
N PRO A 80 2.47 -7.28 6.44
CA PRO A 80 1.89 -6.26 5.56
C PRO A 80 2.81 -5.86 4.41
N SER A 81 2.28 -5.28 3.35
CA SER A 81 3.06 -4.83 2.19
C SER A 81 2.36 -3.74 1.39
N PHE A 82 3.13 -3.05 0.56
CA PHE A 82 2.64 -2.10 -0.42
C PHE A 82 2.97 -2.61 -1.81
N GLN A 83 2.12 -2.26 -2.76
CA GLN A 83 2.36 -2.53 -4.16
C GLN A 83 2.13 -1.27 -4.98
N ILE A 84 3.13 -0.85 -5.73
CA ILE A 84 3.10 0.34 -6.58
C ILE A 84 3.02 -0.14 -8.02
N GLY A 85 1.98 0.28 -8.72
CA GLY A 85 1.59 -0.33 -9.99
C GLY A 85 0.97 -1.73 -9.76
N HIS A 86 0.22 -2.23 -10.72
CA HIS A 86 -0.43 -3.55 -10.59
C HIS A 86 0.59 -4.69 -10.78
N HIS A 87 0.99 -5.34 -9.70
CA HIS A 87 2.03 -6.39 -9.65
C HIS A 87 3.44 -5.94 -10.05
N MET A 88 3.74 -4.65 -9.95
CA MET A 88 5.04 -4.12 -10.31
C MET A 88 5.95 -4.01 -9.09
N ILE A 89 6.14 -2.85 -8.51
CA ILE A 89 7.06 -2.67 -7.39
C ILE A 89 6.38 -3.16 -6.09
N ASN A 90 7.00 -4.09 -5.39
CA ASN A 90 6.52 -4.53 -4.08
C ASN A 90 7.44 -3.99 -2.99
N LEU A 91 6.87 -3.19 -2.08
CA LEU A 91 7.53 -2.67 -0.90
C LEU A 91 7.02 -3.46 0.31
N GLY A 92 7.87 -4.26 0.90
CA GLY A 92 7.55 -5.12 2.04
C GLY A 92 8.30 -4.72 3.30
N ILE A 93 7.71 -5.00 4.45
CA ILE A 93 8.36 -4.89 5.76
C ILE A 93 9.19 -6.14 5.97
N VAL A 94 10.45 -5.98 6.40
CA VAL A 94 11.29 -7.11 6.80
C VAL A 94 11.23 -7.32 8.30
N LYS A 95 11.50 -8.56 8.74
CA LYS A 95 11.33 -8.98 10.13
C LYS A 95 12.09 -8.12 11.14
N ASP A 96 13.23 -7.60 10.73
CA ASP A 96 14.11 -6.80 11.60
C ASP A 96 13.81 -5.28 11.53
N GLY A 97 12.65 -4.92 10.97
CA GLY A 97 12.13 -3.55 11.00
C GLY A 97 12.39 -2.72 9.76
N GLY A 98 13.31 -3.09 8.91
CA GLY A 98 13.59 -2.37 7.66
C GLY A 98 12.54 -2.59 6.58
N HIS A 99 12.81 -2.09 5.38
CA HIS A 99 11.99 -2.39 4.22
C HIS A 99 12.77 -3.07 3.09
N ARG A 100 12.02 -3.72 2.20
CA ARG A 100 12.55 -4.34 1.00
C ARG A 100 11.72 -3.93 -0.20
N ILE A 101 12.39 -3.46 -1.25
CA ILE A 101 11.79 -3.27 -2.56
C ILE A 101 12.11 -4.51 -3.41
N LYS A 102 11.07 -5.15 -3.95
CA LYS A 102 11.21 -6.26 -4.91
C LYS A 102 10.59 -5.86 -6.23
N LEU A 103 11.39 -5.93 -7.30
CA LEU A 103 10.97 -5.69 -8.67
C LEU A 103 10.53 -7.00 -9.35
N PRO A 104 9.55 -6.97 -10.26
CA PRO A 104 9.17 -8.14 -11.04
C PRO A 104 10.32 -8.53 -11.97
N ASP A 105 10.69 -9.82 -11.95
CA ASP A 105 11.79 -10.36 -12.75
C ASP A 105 13.09 -9.54 -12.65
N GLY A 106 13.30 -8.90 -11.50
CA GLY A 106 14.40 -7.99 -11.22
C GLY A 106 15.00 -8.19 -9.84
N PRO A 107 15.94 -7.31 -9.47
CA PRO A 107 16.60 -7.37 -8.17
C PRO A 107 15.66 -7.06 -7.01
N SER A 108 16.14 -7.37 -5.82
CA SER A 108 15.57 -6.89 -4.56
C SER A 108 16.57 -5.97 -3.87
N PHE A 109 16.08 -4.87 -3.34
CA PHE A 109 16.85 -3.92 -2.54
C PHE A 109 16.33 -3.95 -1.10
N SER A 110 17.22 -3.87 -0.13
CA SER A 110 16.87 -3.86 1.29
C SER A 110 17.48 -2.66 1.99
N GLU A 111 16.70 -2.06 2.88
CA GLU A 111 17.10 -0.93 3.72
C GLU A 111 16.76 -1.25 5.19
N PRO A 112 17.74 -1.80 5.95
CA PRO A 112 17.50 -2.21 7.33
C PRO A 112 17.31 -1.03 8.29
N GLU A 113 17.87 0.12 7.99
CA GLU A 113 17.81 1.30 8.87
C GLU A 113 16.49 2.08 8.78
N SER A 114 15.68 1.77 7.79
CA SER A 114 14.42 2.45 7.51
C SER A 114 13.26 1.66 8.12
N GLU A 115 13.04 1.83 9.42
CA GLU A 115 12.10 1.05 10.20
C GLU A 115 10.64 1.35 9.82
N MET A 116 9.98 0.40 9.18
CA MET A 116 8.53 0.41 8.95
C MET A 116 7.83 -0.32 10.10
N ALA A 117 7.86 0.26 11.29
CA ALA A 117 7.33 -0.37 12.49
C ALA A 117 5.83 -0.65 12.42
N LEU A 118 5.41 -1.76 13.01
CA LEU A 118 4.01 -2.11 13.19
C LEU A 118 3.44 -1.47 14.46
N ASN A 119 2.12 -1.27 14.50
CA ASN A 119 1.41 -0.66 15.62
C ASN A 119 1.88 0.77 15.97
N ARG A 120 2.54 1.45 15.03
CA ARG A 120 2.98 2.83 15.15
C ARG A 120 2.58 3.63 13.92
N TRP A 121 2.36 4.92 14.10
CA TRP A 121 2.21 5.84 12.99
C TRP A 121 3.54 6.02 12.27
N ILE A 122 3.51 5.84 10.96
CA ILE A 122 4.65 5.93 10.07
C ILE A 122 4.38 6.99 9.01
N GLY A 123 5.30 7.91 8.84
CA GLY A 123 5.36 8.79 7.67
C GLY A 123 6.11 8.08 6.55
N LEU A 124 5.43 7.80 5.44
CA LEU A 124 6.03 7.20 4.25
C LEU A 124 6.02 8.23 3.11
N THR A 125 7.18 8.51 2.54
CA THR A 125 7.30 9.30 1.32
C THR A 125 7.83 8.43 0.20
N ILE A 126 7.18 8.48 -0.94
CA ILE A 126 7.59 7.81 -2.16
C ILE A 126 7.68 8.85 -3.26
N GLU A 127 8.87 8.98 -3.82
CA GLU A 127 9.13 9.76 -5.04
C GLU A 127 9.39 8.76 -6.17
N TYR A 128 8.62 8.84 -7.22
CA TYR A 128 8.71 7.90 -8.33
C TYR A 128 8.81 8.61 -9.67
N GLU A 129 9.73 8.14 -10.48
CA GLU A 129 9.81 8.34 -11.92
C GLU A 129 10.30 7.03 -12.59
N LEU A 130 10.08 6.89 -13.88
CA LEU A 130 10.52 5.70 -14.60
C LEU A 130 12.02 5.45 -14.41
N GLY A 131 12.36 4.24 -14.01
CA GLY A 131 13.76 3.84 -13.73
C GLY A 131 14.25 4.21 -12.33
N LYS A 132 13.47 4.99 -11.53
CA LYS A 132 13.93 5.48 -10.24
C LYS A 132 12.81 5.56 -9.22
N ILE A 133 13.11 5.13 -8.01
CA ILE A 133 12.21 5.27 -6.86
C ILE A 133 12.99 5.64 -5.62
N ARG A 134 12.51 6.63 -4.88
CA ARG A 134 12.99 6.97 -3.55
C ARG A 134 11.93 6.62 -2.52
N VAL A 135 12.35 5.94 -1.46
CA VAL A 135 11.48 5.56 -0.36
C VAL A 135 12.05 6.09 0.93
N LEU A 136 11.28 6.95 1.61
CA LEU A 136 11.64 7.52 2.90
C LEU A 136 10.61 7.09 3.94
N VAL A 137 11.08 6.51 5.02
CA VAL A 137 10.28 6.15 6.20
C VAL A 137 10.69 7.08 7.34
N ASN A 138 9.74 7.88 7.82
CA ASN A 138 10.01 8.93 8.82
C ASN A 138 11.21 9.83 8.43
N GLY A 139 11.31 10.16 7.15
CA GLY A 139 12.37 10.99 6.58
C GLY A 139 13.71 10.28 6.31
N LYS A 140 13.84 9.00 6.64
CA LYS A 140 15.05 8.20 6.39
C LYS A 140 14.83 7.22 5.27
N GLY A 141 15.82 7.02 4.41
CA GLY A 141 15.72 6.05 3.32
C GLY A 141 16.67 6.35 2.17
N LYS A 142 16.45 5.68 1.05
CA LYS A 142 17.35 5.69 -0.10
C LYS A 142 16.60 5.84 -1.42
N THR A 143 17.37 6.18 -2.43
CA THR A 143 16.98 6.12 -3.84
C THR A 143 17.48 4.82 -4.45
N TYR A 144 16.64 4.18 -5.25
CA TYR A 144 16.94 2.96 -5.98
C TYR A 144 16.75 3.22 -7.46
N GLU A 145 17.75 2.89 -8.26
CA GLU A 145 17.78 3.10 -9.71
C GLU A 145 17.95 1.75 -10.41
N HIS A 146 17.05 1.44 -11.33
CA HIS A 146 17.12 0.23 -12.14
C HIS A 146 16.08 0.30 -13.27
N GLU A 147 16.40 -0.22 -14.46
CA GLU A 147 15.52 -0.22 -15.63
C GLU A 147 14.14 -0.87 -15.39
N LYS A 148 14.04 -1.81 -14.45
CA LYS A 148 12.80 -2.46 -14.06
C LYS A 148 11.99 -1.71 -12.98
N VAL A 149 12.40 -0.53 -12.57
CA VAL A 149 11.60 0.34 -11.73
C VAL A 149 10.54 1.00 -12.60
N THR A 150 9.40 0.33 -12.71
CA THR A 150 8.24 0.80 -13.48
C THR A 150 6.95 0.45 -12.74
N ILE A 151 5.96 1.33 -12.83
CA ILE A 151 4.60 1.09 -12.34
C ILE A 151 3.68 0.57 -13.46
N ILE A 152 4.16 0.63 -14.70
CA ILE A 152 3.39 0.23 -15.88
C ILE A 152 3.47 -1.29 -16.04
N ASN A 153 2.32 -1.93 -15.89
CA ASN A 153 2.19 -3.36 -16.17
C ASN A 153 1.49 -3.53 -17.53
N PRO A 154 2.20 -4.00 -18.56
CA PRO A 154 1.63 -4.16 -19.90
C PRO A 154 0.46 -5.16 -19.95
N LYS A 155 0.34 -6.03 -18.94
CA LYS A 155 -0.74 -7.03 -18.82
C LYS A 155 -1.97 -6.51 -18.06
N ALA A 156 -1.94 -5.29 -17.53
CA ALA A 156 -2.95 -4.78 -16.62
C ALA A 156 -3.83 -3.66 -17.21
N ASN A 157 -3.81 -3.46 -18.52
CA ASN A 157 -4.63 -2.45 -19.22
C ASN A 157 -4.58 -1.06 -18.56
N GLY A 158 -3.36 -0.56 -18.26
CA GLY A 158 -3.16 0.79 -17.75
C GLY A 158 -3.61 1.01 -16.30
N LYS A 159 -3.79 -0.02 -15.50
CA LYS A 159 -4.14 0.11 -14.08
C LYS A 159 -2.91 0.51 -13.26
N HIS A 160 -2.67 1.79 -13.19
CA HIS A 160 -1.67 2.37 -12.30
C HIS A 160 -2.33 2.64 -10.95
N ARG A 161 -2.06 1.84 -9.95
CA ARG A 161 -2.60 2.04 -8.61
C ARG A 161 -1.57 1.73 -7.54
N PHE A 162 -1.72 2.41 -6.42
CA PHE A 162 -1.01 2.05 -5.21
C PHE A 162 -1.92 1.16 -4.35
N THR A 163 -1.40 0.07 -3.84
CA THR A 163 -2.17 -0.89 -3.04
C THR A 163 -1.51 -1.12 -1.70
N PHE A 164 -2.27 -0.96 -0.64
CA PHE A 164 -1.91 -1.34 0.72
C PHE A 164 -2.54 -2.69 1.02
N LYS A 165 -1.75 -3.62 1.54
CA LYS A 165 -2.20 -4.95 1.91
C LYS A 165 -1.82 -5.22 3.36
N GLY A 166 -2.81 -5.34 4.24
CA GLY A 166 -2.63 -5.83 5.60
C GLY A 166 -2.49 -7.34 5.63
N GLY A 167 -2.09 -7.88 6.78
CA GLY A 167 -2.14 -9.31 7.08
C GLY A 167 -3.50 -9.73 7.66
N PRO A 168 -3.65 -11.00 8.01
CA PRO A 168 -4.81 -11.47 8.77
C PRO A 168 -5.02 -10.64 10.05
N GLU A 169 -6.27 -10.40 10.40
CA GLU A 169 -6.69 -9.62 11.59
C GLU A 169 -6.14 -8.18 11.67
N CYS A 170 -5.38 -7.74 10.67
CA CYS A 170 -4.86 -6.39 10.57
C CYS A 170 -5.96 -5.37 10.28
N THR A 171 -5.74 -4.14 10.72
CA THR A 171 -6.46 -2.95 10.29
C THR A 171 -5.46 -1.95 9.76
N ILE A 172 -5.75 -1.30 8.64
CA ILE A 172 -4.92 -0.22 8.13
C ILE A 172 -5.59 1.11 8.50
N LEU A 173 -4.82 1.99 9.10
CA LEU A 173 -5.24 3.34 9.48
C LEU A 173 -4.49 4.34 8.63
N PHE A 174 -5.17 5.38 8.16
CA PHE A 174 -4.57 6.53 7.49
C PHE A 174 -5.02 7.81 8.19
N ASP A 175 -4.06 8.67 8.49
CA ASP A 175 -4.26 10.00 9.04
C ASP A 175 -4.25 11.05 7.92
N SER A 176 -3.35 10.88 6.95
CA SER A 176 -3.31 11.74 5.78
C SER A 176 -2.69 11.03 4.57
N VAL A 177 -3.12 11.41 3.38
CA VAL A 177 -2.52 10.99 2.11
C VAL A 177 -2.49 12.17 1.15
N ARG A 178 -1.31 12.48 0.65
CA ARG A 178 -1.06 13.53 -0.34
C ARG A 178 -0.32 12.94 -1.53
N LEU A 179 -0.80 13.25 -2.70
CA LEU A 179 -0.25 12.79 -3.97
C LEU A 179 -0.09 14.02 -4.89
N TRP A 180 1.09 14.23 -5.36
CA TRP A 180 1.42 15.28 -6.33
C TRP A 180 1.84 14.65 -7.64
N ASP A 181 1.24 15.11 -8.73
CA ASP A 181 1.69 14.90 -10.08
C ASP A 181 2.92 15.79 -10.32
N CYS A 182 3.97 15.23 -10.89
CA CYS A 182 5.25 15.90 -11.11
C CYS A 182 5.60 16.02 -12.61
N GLU A 183 4.59 15.89 -13.49
CA GLU A 183 4.79 16.16 -14.92
C GLU A 183 5.17 17.61 -15.24
#